data_cc3d4e67eea827e89444e2cc759d9f68
#
_entry.id   cc3d4e67eea827e89444e2cc759d9f68
#
_cell.length_a   1.000
_cell.length_b   1.000
_cell.length_c   1.000
_cell.angle_alpha   90.00
_cell.angle_beta   90.00
_cell.angle_gamma   90.00
#
_symmetry.space_group_name_H-M   'P 1'
#
loop_
_entity.id
_entity.type
_entity.pdbx_description
1 polymer ?
#
loop_
_entity_poly.entity_id
_entity_poly.type
_entity_poly.pdbx_seq_one_letter_code
_entity_poly.pdbx_strand_id
1 'polypeptide(L)' 'MMTLDDFNGAPPEDARRLLFHACHCTPWVEVMLAERPFADGAALLDAAARHWRRMDEA' A
#
# COMPACT_ATOMS: atom_id res chain seq x y z
N MET A 1 -15.56 9.26 -0.91
CA MET A 1 -14.59 8.53 -0.07
C MET A 1 -13.99 7.38 -0.87
N MET A 2 -12.70 7.18 -0.79
CA MET A 2 -12.05 6.09 -1.52
C MET A 2 -12.30 4.75 -0.84
N THR A 3 -12.70 3.77 -1.63
CA THR A 3 -12.87 2.39 -1.16
C THR A 3 -11.66 1.56 -1.54
N LEU A 4 -11.58 0.34 -1.00
CA LEU A 4 -10.52 -0.58 -1.38
C LEU A 4 -10.56 -0.90 -2.87
N ASP A 5 -11.76 -1.06 -3.43
CA ASP A 5 -11.91 -1.31 -4.87
C ASP A 5 -11.37 -0.15 -5.69
N ASP A 6 -11.63 1.08 -5.24
CA ASP A 6 -11.12 2.27 -5.91
C ASP A 6 -9.58 2.27 -5.89
N PHE A 7 -8.99 1.92 -4.74
CA PHE A 7 -7.55 1.86 -4.61
C PHE A 7 -6.94 0.78 -5.51
N ASN A 8 -7.54 -0.42 -5.52
CA ASN A 8 -7.06 -1.53 -6.33
C ASN A 8 -7.15 -1.23 -7.83
N GLY A 9 -8.17 -0.48 -8.22
CA GLY A 9 -8.38 -0.13 -9.64
C GLY A 9 -7.72 1.17 -10.07
N ALA A 10 -7.13 1.92 -9.15
CA ALA A 10 -6.53 3.21 -9.48
C ALA A 10 -5.26 3.04 -10.32
N PRO A 11 -4.96 4.02 -11.19
CA PRO A 11 -3.66 4.01 -11.90
C PRO A 11 -2.51 3.95 -10.90
N PRO A 12 -1.39 3.29 -11.27
CA PRO A 12 -0.25 3.14 -10.35
C PRO A 12 0.23 4.45 -9.73
N GLU A 13 0.29 5.51 -10.50
CA GLU A 13 0.74 6.80 -10.00
C GLU A 13 -0.19 7.40 -8.97
N ASP A 14 -1.50 7.20 -9.12
CA ASP A 14 -2.48 7.68 -8.14
C ASP A 14 -2.40 6.87 -6.85
N ALA A 15 -2.29 5.55 -6.97
CA ALA A 15 -2.15 4.67 -5.83
C ALA A 15 -0.85 4.96 -5.07
N ARG A 16 0.23 5.23 -5.80
CA ARG A 16 1.51 5.60 -5.20
C ARG A 16 1.38 6.87 -4.38
N ARG A 17 0.71 7.87 -4.90
CA ARG A 17 0.49 9.14 -4.20
C ARG A 17 -0.28 8.93 -2.90
N LEU A 18 -1.31 8.10 -2.93
CA LEU A 18 -2.11 7.81 -1.74
C LEU A 18 -1.28 7.09 -0.68
N LEU A 19 -0.49 6.10 -1.08
CA LEU A 19 0.37 5.37 -0.16
C LEU A 19 1.43 6.30 0.43
N PHE A 20 1.99 7.18 -0.38
CA PHE A 20 3.00 8.12 0.07
C PHE A 20 2.44 9.13 1.07
N HIS A 21 1.16 9.45 0.97
CA HIS A 21 0.48 10.31 1.94
C HIS A 21 0.39 9.64 3.30
N ALA A 22 0.19 8.34 3.31
CA ALA A 22 0.10 7.58 4.56
C ALA A 22 1.47 7.39 5.21
N CYS A 23 2.49 7.16 4.39
CA CYS A 23 3.85 6.94 4.88
C CYS A 23 4.84 7.42 3.84
N HIS A 24 5.66 8.39 4.19
CA HIS A 24 6.65 8.99 3.28
C HIS A 24 7.89 8.10 3.17
N CYS A 25 7.68 6.84 2.81
CA CYS A 25 8.75 5.86 2.68
C CYS A 25 8.63 5.19 1.31
N THR A 26 9.46 5.60 0.37
CA THR A 26 9.38 5.12 -1.01
C THR A 26 9.51 3.61 -1.15
N PRO A 27 10.47 2.92 -0.47
CA PRO A 27 10.53 1.46 -0.58
C PRO A 27 9.25 0.77 -0.12
N TRP A 28 8.63 1.24 0.95
CA TRP A 28 7.37 0.68 1.44
C TRP A 28 6.24 0.90 0.42
N VAL A 29 6.19 2.10 -0.15
CA VAL A 29 5.17 2.45 -1.15
C VAL A 29 5.28 1.51 -2.35
N GLU A 30 6.48 1.24 -2.82
CA GLU A 30 6.70 0.41 -4.00
C GLU A 30 6.29 -1.05 -3.75
N VAL A 31 6.61 -1.62 -2.59
CA VAL A 31 6.22 -3.01 -2.31
C VAL A 31 4.71 -3.13 -2.10
N MET A 32 4.08 -2.14 -1.47
CA MET A 32 2.63 -2.14 -1.32
C MET A 32 1.94 -2.04 -2.68
N LEU A 33 2.46 -1.20 -3.55
CA LEU A 33 1.92 -1.03 -4.89
C LEU A 33 2.01 -2.34 -5.68
N ALA A 34 3.12 -3.06 -5.55
CA ALA A 34 3.34 -4.31 -6.26
C ALA A 34 2.41 -5.42 -5.81
N GLU A 35 1.93 -5.38 -4.58
CA GLU A 35 1.03 -6.40 -4.04
C GLU A 35 -0.44 -6.20 -4.43
N ARG A 36 -0.79 -5.07 -5.02
CA ARG A 36 -2.17 -4.87 -5.47
C ARG A 36 -2.54 -5.91 -6.53
N PRO A 37 -3.82 -6.30 -6.59
CA PRO A 37 -4.94 -5.90 -5.76
C PRO A 37 -5.00 -6.66 -4.44
N PHE A 38 -5.56 -6.03 -3.41
CA PHE A 38 -5.76 -6.66 -2.12
C PHE A 38 -7.18 -7.22 -2.05
N ALA A 39 -7.32 -8.41 -1.45
CA ALA A 39 -8.60 -9.11 -1.41
C ALA A 39 -9.63 -8.37 -0.54
N ASP A 40 -9.17 -7.81 0.58
CA ASP A 40 -10.03 -7.07 1.50
C ASP A 40 -9.16 -6.12 2.34
N GLY A 41 -9.82 -5.35 3.22
CA GLY A 41 -9.13 -4.40 4.07
C GLY A 41 -8.15 -5.06 5.02
N ALA A 42 -8.49 -6.25 5.51
CA ALA A 42 -7.61 -6.99 6.42
C ALA A 42 -6.31 -7.39 5.70
N ALA A 43 -6.41 -7.82 4.45
CA ALA A 43 -5.24 -8.17 3.65
C ALA A 43 -4.34 -6.94 3.43
N LEU A 44 -4.95 -5.79 3.18
CA LEU A 44 -4.23 -4.54 3.00
C LEU A 44 -3.47 -4.16 4.27
N LEU A 45 -4.14 -4.21 5.43
CA LEU A 45 -3.54 -3.86 6.70
C LEU A 45 -2.43 -4.83 7.08
N ASP A 46 -2.63 -6.12 6.82
CA ASP A 46 -1.62 -7.14 7.10
C ASP A 46 -0.36 -6.88 6.27
N ALA A 47 -0.54 -6.61 4.99
CA ALA A 47 0.59 -6.31 4.10
C ALA A 47 1.32 -5.04 4.55
N ALA A 48 0.57 -4.01 4.92
CA ALA A 48 1.15 -2.75 5.36
C ALA A 48 2.04 -2.96 6.59
N ALA A 49 1.53 -3.70 7.58
CA ALA A 49 2.27 -3.97 8.80
C ALA A 49 3.49 -4.86 8.54
N ARG A 50 3.33 -5.88 7.70
CA ARG A 50 4.40 -6.83 7.37
C ARG A 50 5.56 -6.13 6.69
N HIS A 51 5.28 -5.32 5.69
CA HIS A 51 6.32 -4.60 4.96
C HIS A 51 6.96 -3.53 5.81
N TRP A 52 6.17 -2.84 6.63
CA TRP A 52 6.70 -1.82 7.54
C TRP A 52 7.69 -2.43 8.53
N ARG A 53 7.33 -3.60 9.09
CA ARG A 53 8.18 -4.30 10.04
C ARG A 53 9.51 -4.71 9.41
N ARG A 54 9.47 -5.18 8.17
CA ARG A 54 10.69 -5.57 7.46
C ARG A 54 11.62 -4.42 7.24
N MET A 55 11.08 -3.24 6.97
CA MET A 55 11.90 -2.04 6.79
C MET A 55 12.54 -1.59 8.09
N ASP A 56 11.83 -1.77 9.20
CA ASP A 56 12.32 -1.39 10.51
C ASP A 56 13.49 -2.28 10.94
N GLU A 57 13.51 -3.51 10.45
CA GLU A 57 14.59 -4.46 10.76
C GLU A 57 15.81 -4.27 9.86
N ALA A 58 15.63 -3.60 8.77
CA ALA A 58 16.74 -3.34 7.84
C ALA A 58 17.59 -2.17 8.36
#